data_66dca01a71b4d63f60fcca9747a8db4d
#
_entry.id   66dca01a71b4d63f60fcca9747a8db4d
#
_cell.length_a   1.000
_cell.length_b   1.000
_cell.length_c   1.000
_cell.angle_alpha   90.00
_cell.angle_beta   90.00
_cell.angle_gamma   90.00
#
_symmetry.space_group_name_H-M   'P 1'
#
loop_
_entity.id
_entity.type
_entity.pdbx_description
1 polymer ?
#
loop_
_entity_poly.entity_id
_entity_poly.type
_entity_poly.pdbx_seq_one_letter_code
_entity_poly.pdbx_strand_id
1 'polypeptide(L)'
;MKSLFLIFRSKIYTALILLILIFVVGVLGFKSVDGFSWVDAIYMTVITISTVGFSEVHPLDDQAKLFATGLILSSVIILGYAIKVITEYVLSKSNIEEYYKKKMQKKINSMDEHIIICGFGRNGKQAAKKLL
;
A
#
# COMPACT_ATOMS: atom_id res chain seq x y z
N MET A 1 3.97 -19.46 8.47
CA MET A 1 3.16 -18.71 7.50
C MET A 1 1.95 -18.00 8.13
N LYS A 2 1.15 -18.63 9.00
CA LYS A 2 -0.02 -17.99 9.64
C LYS A 2 0.31 -16.77 10.52
N SER A 3 1.42 -16.76 11.24
CA SER A 3 1.82 -15.65 12.11
C SER A 3 2.22 -14.38 11.34
N LEU A 4 2.88 -14.51 10.21
CA LEU A 4 3.27 -13.37 9.36
C LEU A 4 2.02 -12.67 8.78
N PHE A 5 1.06 -13.44 8.31
CA PHE A 5 -0.22 -12.95 7.80
C PHE A 5 -1.04 -12.20 8.87
N LEU A 6 -1.03 -12.68 10.11
CA LEU A 6 -1.69 -12.00 11.23
C LEU A 6 -1.04 -10.67 11.59
N ILE A 7 0.31 -10.59 11.53
CA ILE A 7 1.05 -9.35 11.79
C ILE A 7 0.77 -8.30 10.70
N PHE A 8 0.75 -8.68 9.43
CA PHE A 8 0.40 -7.77 8.34
C PHE A 8 -1.05 -7.30 8.42
N ARG A 9 -1.96 -8.19 8.74
CA ARG A 9 -3.37 -7.86 8.96
C ARG A 9 -3.54 -6.82 10.06
N SER A 10 -2.82 -6.96 11.18
CA SER A 10 -2.83 -5.98 12.27
C SER A 10 -2.34 -4.60 11.80
N LYS A 11 -1.24 -4.50 11.05
CA LYS A 11 -0.69 -3.24 10.54
C LYS A 11 -1.64 -2.52 9.58
N ILE A 12 -2.34 -3.26 8.70
CA ILE A 12 -3.32 -2.70 7.78
C ILE A 12 -4.50 -2.11 8.56
N TYR A 13 -5.02 -2.83 9.55
CA TYR A 13 -6.09 -2.30 10.41
C TYR A 13 -5.64 -1.04 11.16
N THR A 14 -4.41 -1.00 11.67
CA THR A 14 -3.87 0.20 12.33
C THR A 14 -3.81 1.39 11.37
N ALA A 15 -3.35 1.18 10.14
CA ALA A 15 -3.31 2.24 9.13
C ALA A 15 -4.72 2.77 8.79
N LEU A 16 -5.70 1.87 8.63
CA LEU A 16 -7.10 2.24 8.36
C LEU A 16 -7.71 3.01 9.53
N ILE A 17 -7.49 2.56 10.78
CA ILE A 17 -7.99 3.24 11.97
C ILE A 17 -7.40 4.65 12.06
N LEU A 18 -6.09 4.81 11.83
CA LEU A 18 -5.44 6.12 11.85
C LEU A 18 -5.98 7.05 10.76
N LEU A 19 -6.25 6.54 9.55
CA LEU A 19 -6.87 7.33 8.46
C LEU A 19 -8.29 7.77 8.82
N ILE A 20 -9.10 6.88 9.40
CA ILE A 20 -10.46 7.22 9.84
C ILE A 20 -10.39 8.24 10.97
N LEU A 21 -9.48 8.06 11.92
CA LEU A 21 -9.34 8.96 13.07
C LEU A 21 -8.97 10.37 12.62
N ILE A 22 -7.95 10.52 11.75
CA ILE A 22 -7.56 11.85 11.27
C ILE A 22 -8.65 12.49 10.43
N PHE A 23 -9.41 11.71 9.66
CA PHE A 23 -10.58 12.20 8.92
C PHE A 23 -11.64 12.75 9.86
N VAL A 24 -12.02 12.01 10.90
CA VAL A 24 -13.01 12.46 11.89
C VAL A 24 -12.52 13.71 12.63
N VAL A 25 -11.25 13.73 13.05
CA VAL A 25 -10.66 14.90 13.72
C VAL A 25 -10.65 16.11 12.78
N GLY A 26 -10.33 15.94 11.51
CA GLY A 26 -10.34 17.01 10.52
C GLY A 26 -11.73 17.60 10.33
N VAL A 27 -12.74 16.74 10.10
CA VAL A 27 -14.13 17.20 9.89
C VAL A 27 -14.67 17.93 11.13
N LEU A 28 -14.46 17.36 12.32
CA LEU A 28 -14.93 17.98 13.56
C LEU A 28 -14.18 19.28 13.87
N GLY A 29 -12.88 19.32 13.59
CA GLY A 29 -12.06 20.49 13.79
C GLY A 29 -12.47 21.66 12.90
N PHE A 30 -12.56 21.46 11.60
CA PHE A 30 -13.05 22.50 10.70
C PHE A 30 -14.47 22.94 11.05
N LYS A 31 -15.36 22.01 11.40
CA LYS A 31 -16.71 22.35 11.80
C LYS A 31 -16.79 23.20 13.08
N SER A 32 -15.91 22.97 14.04
CA SER A 32 -15.94 23.67 15.34
C SER A 32 -15.16 25.00 15.33
N VAL A 33 -14.09 25.10 14.54
CA VAL A 33 -13.22 26.29 14.55
C VAL A 33 -13.79 27.42 13.71
N ASP A 34 -14.25 27.14 12.50
CA ASP A 34 -14.61 28.18 11.50
C ASP A 34 -16.11 28.24 11.15
N GLY A 35 -16.97 27.52 11.87
CA GLY A 35 -18.39 27.52 11.54
C GLY A 35 -18.76 26.98 10.16
N PHE A 36 -17.87 26.21 9.53
CA PHE A 36 -18.11 25.57 8.25
C PHE A 36 -19.43 24.80 8.22
N SER A 37 -20.10 24.72 7.08
CA SER A 37 -21.14 23.72 6.87
C SER A 37 -20.54 22.31 6.99
N TRP A 38 -21.35 21.30 7.21
CA TRP A 38 -20.86 19.91 7.22
C TRP A 38 -20.21 19.49 5.91
N VAL A 39 -20.74 19.99 4.81
CA VAL A 39 -20.22 19.71 3.46
C VAL A 39 -18.84 20.34 3.27
N ASP A 40 -18.68 21.61 3.68
CA ASP A 40 -17.41 22.34 3.58
C ASP A 40 -16.34 21.73 4.47
N ALA A 41 -16.69 21.33 5.70
CA ALA A 41 -15.78 20.67 6.63
C ALA A 41 -15.28 19.31 6.09
N ILE A 42 -16.18 18.50 5.52
CA ILE A 42 -15.81 17.25 4.85
C ILE A 42 -14.91 17.53 3.65
N TYR A 43 -15.28 18.46 2.80
CA TYR A 43 -14.52 18.82 1.61
C TYR A 43 -13.11 19.30 1.94
N MET A 44 -12.97 20.26 2.87
CA MET A 44 -11.66 20.76 3.34
C MET A 44 -10.81 19.64 3.93
N THR A 45 -11.41 18.76 4.72
CA THR A 45 -10.70 17.62 5.29
C THR A 45 -10.18 16.67 4.21
N VAL A 46 -11.03 16.34 3.22
CA VAL A 46 -10.64 15.45 2.12
C VAL A 46 -9.51 16.03 1.29
N ILE A 47 -9.61 17.28 0.86
CA ILE A 47 -8.56 17.91 0.03
C ILE A 47 -7.24 18.11 0.78
N THR A 48 -7.31 18.26 2.10
CA THR A 48 -6.13 18.36 2.97
C THR A 48 -5.45 17.00 3.15
N ILE A 49 -6.20 15.97 3.57
CA ILE A 49 -5.66 14.63 3.81
C ILE A 49 -5.17 13.98 2.51
N SER A 50 -5.89 14.18 1.40
CA SER A 50 -5.48 13.64 0.09
C SER A 50 -4.28 14.35 -0.55
N THR A 51 -3.75 15.40 0.10
CA THR A 51 -2.64 16.24 -0.40
C THR A 51 -2.93 16.93 -1.74
N VAL A 52 -4.21 17.06 -2.12
CA VAL A 52 -4.63 17.76 -3.35
C VAL A 52 -4.51 19.27 -3.19
N GLY A 53 -4.92 19.81 -2.02
CA GLY A 53 -4.68 21.21 -1.64
C GLY A 53 -5.25 22.25 -2.63
N PHE A 54 -6.50 22.07 -3.05
CA PHE A 54 -7.09 22.94 -4.08
C PHE A 54 -7.10 24.41 -3.68
N SER A 55 -7.91 24.80 -2.71
CA SER A 55 -7.99 26.15 -2.15
C SER A 55 -8.88 26.13 -0.90
N GLU A 56 -8.77 27.17 -0.10
CA GLU A 56 -9.64 27.40 1.05
C GLU A 56 -11.08 27.66 0.56
N VAL A 57 -12.07 27.00 1.19
CA VAL A 57 -13.49 27.22 0.89
C VAL A 57 -13.94 28.59 1.42
N HIS A 58 -13.41 28.97 2.59
CA HIS A 58 -13.59 30.24 3.23
C HIS A 58 -12.25 30.74 3.77
N PRO A 59 -12.04 32.08 3.88
CA PRO A 59 -10.86 32.61 4.51
C PRO A 59 -10.73 32.10 5.94
N LEU A 60 -9.63 31.42 6.24
CA LEU A 60 -9.36 30.85 7.55
C LEU A 60 -8.85 31.95 8.49
N ASP A 61 -9.33 31.97 9.71
CA ASP A 61 -8.77 32.76 10.79
C ASP A 61 -7.43 32.13 11.27
N ASP A 62 -6.73 32.80 12.17
CA ASP A 62 -5.41 32.32 12.63
C ASP A 62 -5.51 31.01 13.41
N GLN A 63 -6.61 30.76 14.10
CA GLN A 63 -6.81 29.51 14.83
C GLN A 63 -7.07 28.35 13.87
N ALA A 64 -7.92 28.56 12.86
CA ALA A 64 -8.19 27.58 11.83
C ALA A 64 -6.94 27.27 10.99
N LYS A 65 -6.09 28.26 10.68
CA LYS A 65 -4.77 28.05 10.03
C LYS A 65 -3.84 27.19 10.87
N LEU A 66 -3.77 27.44 12.18
CA LEU A 66 -2.95 26.65 13.08
C LEU A 66 -3.45 25.19 13.15
N PHE A 67 -4.77 25.00 13.25
CA PHE A 67 -5.39 23.67 13.20
C PHE A 67 -5.10 22.96 11.86
N ALA A 68 -5.33 23.65 10.75
CA ALA A 68 -5.05 23.11 9.41
C ALA A 68 -3.57 22.71 9.25
N THR A 69 -2.64 23.50 9.77
CA THR A 69 -1.21 23.17 9.75
C THR A 69 -0.93 21.88 10.51
N GLY A 70 -1.49 21.72 11.71
CA GLY A 70 -1.35 20.49 12.50
C GLY A 70 -1.98 19.29 11.78
N LEU A 71 -3.13 19.47 11.14
CA LEU A 71 -3.79 18.43 10.36
C LEU A 71 -2.95 18.00 9.16
N ILE A 72 -2.35 18.94 8.42
CA ILE A 72 -1.47 18.68 7.28
C ILE A 72 -0.27 17.84 7.74
N LEU A 73 0.45 18.27 8.76
CA LEU A 73 1.64 17.56 9.26
C LEU A 73 1.29 16.14 9.71
N SER A 74 0.19 15.98 10.44
CA SER A 74 -0.29 14.68 10.90
C SER A 74 -0.71 13.77 9.75
N SER A 75 -1.40 14.33 8.75
CA SER A 75 -1.86 13.57 7.58
C SER A 75 -0.72 13.03 6.74
N VAL A 76 0.34 13.81 6.52
CA VAL A 76 1.53 13.36 5.77
C VAL A 76 2.20 12.17 6.46
N ILE A 77 2.33 12.20 7.79
CA ILE A 77 2.91 11.10 8.55
C ILE A 77 2.05 9.83 8.44
N ILE A 78 0.73 9.97 8.60
CA ILE A 78 -0.21 8.85 8.55
C ILE A 78 -0.27 8.24 7.16
N LEU A 79 -0.32 9.07 6.11
CA LEU A 79 -0.29 8.61 4.72
C LEU A 79 1.02 7.89 4.40
N GLY A 80 2.16 8.45 4.82
CA GLY A 80 3.47 7.80 4.66
C GLY A 80 3.52 6.42 5.32
N TYR A 81 2.94 6.29 6.52
CA TYR A 81 2.81 5.00 7.18
C TYR A 81 1.90 4.03 6.41
N ALA A 82 0.74 4.50 5.92
CA ALA A 82 -0.18 3.69 5.14
C ALA A 82 0.46 3.17 3.83
N ILE A 83 1.16 4.04 3.10
CA ILE A 83 1.89 3.67 1.88
C ILE A 83 2.96 2.62 2.19
N LYS A 84 3.74 2.81 3.27
CA LYS A 84 4.74 1.84 3.71
C LYS A 84 4.12 0.46 3.96
N VAL A 85 3.00 0.39 4.69
CA VAL A 85 2.31 -0.87 5.01
C VAL A 85 1.81 -1.56 3.75
N ILE A 86 1.22 -0.80 2.80
CA ILE A 86 0.75 -1.34 1.51
C ILE A 86 1.93 -1.86 0.69
N THR A 87 3.01 -1.11 0.62
CA THR A 87 4.22 -1.50 -0.13
C THR A 87 4.85 -2.77 0.46
N GLU A 88 4.98 -2.85 1.78
CA GLU A 88 5.45 -4.07 2.46
C GLU A 88 4.57 -5.28 2.15
N TYR A 89 3.25 -5.09 2.10
CA TYR A 89 2.31 -6.16 1.77
C TYR A 89 2.46 -6.64 0.31
N VAL A 90 2.53 -5.71 -0.64
CA VAL A 90 2.68 -6.03 -2.08
C VAL A 90 4.03 -6.68 -2.36
N LEU A 91 5.11 -6.16 -1.76
CA LEU A 91 6.48 -6.67 -1.93
C LEU A 91 6.79 -7.85 -1.01
N SER A 92 5.85 -8.32 -0.21
CA SER A 92 6.13 -9.42 0.70
C SER A 92 6.64 -10.63 -0.09
N LYS A 93 7.79 -11.14 0.32
CA LYS A 93 8.52 -12.23 -0.33
C LYS A 93 7.63 -13.46 -0.63
N SER A 94 6.63 -13.68 0.21
CA SER A 94 5.63 -14.74 0.05
C SER A 94 4.78 -14.58 -1.22
N ASN A 95 4.31 -13.37 -1.51
CA ASN A 95 3.47 -13.12 -2.69
C ASN A 95 4.28 -13.22 -3.99
N ILE A 96 5.52 -12.74 -3.96
CA ILE A 96 6.43 -12.79 -5.10
C ILE A 96 6.86 -14.23 -5.38
N GLU A 97 7.25 -14.99 -4.35
CA GLU A 97 7.62 -16.40 -4.50
C GLU A 97 6.46 -17.25 -5.02
N GLU A 98 5.25 -17.04 -4.51
CA GLU A 98 4.06 -17.76 -4.97
C GLU A 98 3.72 -17.44 -6.44
N TYR A 99 3.84 -16.17 -6.83
CA TYR A 99 3.66 -15.74 -8.21
C TYR A 99 4.66 -16.42 -9.15
N TYR A 100 5.96 -16.42 -8.78
CA TYR A 100 6.99 -17.09 -9.58
C TYR A 100 6.80 -18.60 -9.62
N LYS A 101 6.42 -19.24 -8.52
CA LYS A 101 6.11 -20.68 -8.48
C LYS A 101 4.94 -21.01 -9.40
N LYS A 102 3.84 -20.27 -9.35
CA LYS A 102 2.68 -20.47 -10.25
C LYS A 102 3.06 -20.28 -11.73
N LYS A 103 3.86 -19.25 -12.04
CA LYS A 103 4.34 -18.99 -13.40
C LYS A 103 5.25 -20.12 -13.90
N MET A 104 6.15 -20.60 -13.05
CA MET A 104 7.07 -21.68 -13.38
C MET A 104 6.30 -23.00 -13.55
N GLN A 105 5.37 -23.32 -12.65
CA GLN A 105 4.53 -24.50 -12.75
C GLN A 105 3.71 -24.52 -14.04
N LYS A 106 3.16 -23.36 -14.44
CA LYS A 106 2.43 -23.23 -15.71
C LYS A 106 3.33 -23.50 -16.93
N LYS A 107 4.60 -23.04 -16.88
CA LYS A 107 5.58 -23.36 -17.91
C LYS A 107 5.93 -24.85 -17.94
N ILE A 108 6.15 -25.48 -16.78
CA ILE A 108 6.44 -26.92 -16.66
C ILE A 108 5.28 -27.74 -17.23
N ASN A 109 4.06 -27.40 -16.85
CA ASN A 109 2.85 -28.11 -17.32
C ASN A 109 2.57 -27.93 -18.83
N SER A 110 3.19 -26.96 -19.48
CA SER A 110 3.08 -26.75 -20.95
C SER A 110 4.22 -27.39 -21.74
N MET A 111 5.14 -28.10 -21.10
CA MET A 111 6.22 -28.83 -21.76
C MET A 111 5.80 -30.30 -21.86
N ASP A 112 5.55 -30.76 -23.08
CA ASP A 112 5.33 -32.16 -23.37
C ASP A 112 6.60 -32.80 -23.96
N GLU A 113 6.80 -34.09 -23.71
CA GLU A 113 7.89 -34.90 -24.24
C GLU A 113 9.31 -34.33 -24.00
N HIS A 114 9.55 -33.70 -22.86
CA HIS A 114 10.85 -33.13 -22.54
C HIS A 114 11.75 -34.11 -21.79
N ILE A 115 13.05 -34.02 -22.03
CA ILE A 115 14.10 -34.80 -21.36
C ILE A 115 14.85 -33.87 -20.42
N ILE A 116 14.98 -34.27 -19.14
CA ILE A 116 15.72 -33.53 -18.13
C ILE A 116 17.12 -34.13 -17.97
N ILE A 117 18.15 -33.33 -18.24
CA ILE A 117 19.55 -33.73 -18.03
C ILE A 117 20.04 -33.14 -16.71
N CYS A 118 20.24 -34.00 -15.70
CA CYS A 118 20.78 -33.57 -14.41
C CYS A 118 22.33 -33.56 -14.48
N GLY A 119 22.88 -32.34 -14.65
CA GLY A 119 24.34 -32.13 -14.76
C GLY A 119 24.80 -31.95 -16.20
N PHE A 120 25.43 -30.79 -16.50
CA PHE A 120 25.91 -30.43 -17.84
C PHE A 120 27.45 -30.50 -17.94
N GLY A 121 28.06 -31.51 -17.32
CA GLY A 121 29.47 -31.86 -17.43
C GLY A 121 29.78 -32.58 -18.76
N ARG A 122 30.95 -33.25 -18.81
CA ARG A 122 31.37 -33.98 -20.03
C ARG A 122 30.32 -34.98 -20.53
N ASN A 123 29.77 -35.78 -19.64
CA ASN A 123 28.76 -36.81 -19.97
C ASN A 123 27.39 -36.19 -20.31
N GLY A 124 26.97 -35.16 -19.59
CA GLY A 124 25.70 -34.47 -19.87
C GLY A 124 25.71 -33.77 -21.23
N LYS A 125 26.84 -33.15 -21.65
CA LYS A 125 27.01 -32.59 -22.99
C LYS A 125 26.95 -33.63 -24.11
N GLN A 126 27.54 -34.83 -23.87
CA GLN A 126 27.45 -35.91 -24.86
C GLN A 126 26.02 -36.48 -24.94
N ALA A 127 25.32 -36.62 -23.82
CA ALA A 127 23.92 -37.04 -23.84
C ALA A 127 23.03 -36.06 -24.58
N ALA A 128 23.16 -34.72 -24.30
CA ALA A 128 22.43 -33.70 -25.00
C ALA A 128 22.64 -33.70 -26.51
N LYS A 129 23.92 -33.93 -26.99
CA LYS A 129 24.24 -34.04 -28.41
C LYS A 129 23.63 -35.25 -29.11
N LYS A 130 23.30 -36.30 -28.37
CA LYS A 130 22.68 -37.51 -28.96
C LYS A 130 21.15 -37.45 -28.97
N LEU A 131 20.57 -36.54 -28.20
CA LEU A 131 19.11 -36.37 -28.03
C LEU A 131 18.54 -35.23 -28.90
N LEU A 132 19.43 -34.37 -29.43
CA LEU A 132 19.14 -33.35 -30.41
C LEU A 132 19.46 -33.89 -31.81
#